data_f22002397b244bd0a72133cf8d041593
#
_entry.id   f22002397b244bd0a72133cf8d041593
#
_cell.length_a   1.000
_cell.length_b   1.000
_cell.length_c   1.000
_cell.angle_alpha   90.00
_cell.angle_beta   90.00
_cell.angle_gamma   90.00
#
_symmetry.space_group_name_H-M   'P 1'
#
loop_
_entity.id
_entity.type
_entity.pdbx_description
1 polymer ?
#
loop_
_entity_poly.entity_id
_entity_poly.type
_entity_poly.pdbx_seq_one_letter_code
_entity_poly.pdbx_strand_id
1 'polypeptide(L)'
;MASPSPVSPPISPPISPPISPPISPTGHFTPRNEWLARHVEEAIEPALPIVDPHHHLVERPETGRYLLDELLADTGSGHNVTATVYLEWLSMYRADGPAALRPVGEVEFANGVAAMAASGAYGKTKVCAGIVGYADLALGAAVEPVLVAEIEAGGGKVGDPGSGRFKGIRYISATHPDQAAWGAAILRPEGMLAQAKVREGFAKLAALGLSFDAWCYHTQIAELTDLARAFPQVPIVLDHVGGPIGLGRYLGKRDEVFAAWRASLKELAACANVTIKLGGLGMRMFGFDVHQRPEPPSSEVLAGLWRPYVETCIEAFGPDRAMFESNFPVDKGSGSYQVFWNAFKRIAAGASASEKAALFAGTATRFYRLG
;
A
#
# COMPACT_ATOMS: atom_id res chain seq x y z
N MET A 1 -54.51 46.07 -31.00
CA MET A 1 -54.07 45.36 -29.79
C MET A 1 -53.08 44.27 -30.20
N ALA A 2 -51.79 44.46 -29.96
CA ALA A 2 -50.79 43.53 -30.36
C ALA A 2 -50.55 42.57 -29.16
N SER A 3 -50.60 41.26 -29.45
CA SER A 3 -50.28 40.19 -28.42
C SER A 3 -48.81 40.18 -28.05
N PRO A 4 -48.46 39.99 -26.80
CA PRO A 4 -47.06 39.90 -26.40
C PRO A 4 -46.43 38.55 -26.84
N SER A 5 -45.20 38.61 -27.35
CA SER A 5 -44.39 37.45 -27.74
C SER A 5 -44.01 36.63 -26.51
N PRO A 6 -43.89 35.28 -26.63
CA PRO A 6 -43.50 34.43 -25.52
C PRO A 6 -42.00 34.64 -25.17
N VAL A 7 -41.72 34.86 -23.90
CA VAL A 7 -40.37 34.93 -23.34
C VAL A 7 -39.83 33.52 -23.24
N SER A 8 -38.72 33.25 -23.92
CA SER A 8 -37.99 31.96 -23.80
C SER A 8 -37.43 31.79 -22.39
N PRO A 9 -37.46 30.57 -21.80
CA PRO A 9 -36.85 30.32 -20.48
C PRO A 9 -35.34 30.50 -20.54
N PRO A 10 -34.69 30.89 -19.43
CA PRO A 10 -33.26 31.07 -19.38
C PRO A 10 -32.55 29.74 -19.63
N ILE A 11 -31.59 29.74 -20.55
CA ILE A 11 -30.70 28.60 -20.83
C ILE A 11 -29.82 28.46 -19.62
N SER A 12 -29.94 27.32 -18.91
CA SER A 12 -29.02 26.95 -17.85
C SER A 12 -27.57 26.89 -18.39
N PRO A 13 -26.59 27.42 -17.68
CA PRO A 13 -25.20 27.33 -18.13
C PRO A 13 -24.80 25.87 -18.29
N PRO A 14 -23.93 25.54 -19.26
CA PRO A 14 -23.48 24.18 -19.47
C PRO A 14 -22.77 23.70 -18.18
N ILE A 15 -23.18 22.54 -17.67
CA ILE A 15 -22.52 21.86 -16.58
C ILE A 15 -21.12 21.52 -17.11
N SER A 16 -20.10 22.17 -16.56
CA SER A 16 -18.71 21.86 -16.88
C SER A 16 -18.48 20.38 -16.61
N PRO A 17 -17.81 19.64 -17.51
CA PRO A 17 -17.50 18.25 -17.24
C PRO A 17 -16.69 18.14 -15.93
N PRO A 18 -16.87 17.07 -15.15
CA PRO A 18 -16.13 16.89 -13.91
C PRO A 18 -14.62 16.94 -14.21
N ILE A 19 -13.93 17.87 -13.57
CA ILE A 19 -12.48 17.99 -13.70
C ILE A 19 -11.87 16.74 -13.07
N SER A 20 -11.37 15.83 -13.91
CA SER A 20 -10.58 14.69 -13.40
C SER A 20 -9.43 15.23 -12.56
N PRO A 21 -9.14 14.63 -11.40
CA PRO A 21 -8.05 15.11 -10.56
C PRO A 21 -6.73 15.05 -11.35
N PRO A 22 -5.82 15.99 -11.12
CA PRO A 22 -4.51 15.93 -11.75
C PRO A 22 -3.82 14.63 -11.35
N ILE A 23 -3.36 13.88 -12.35
CA ILE A 23 -2.55 12.68 -12.15
C ILE A 23 -1.11 13.17 -12.03
N SER A 24 -0.45 12.84 -10.93
CA SER A 24 0.97 13.14 -10.77
C SER A 24 1.79 12.40 -11.84
N PRO A 25 3.02 12.87 -12.16
CA PRO A 25 3.94 12.14 -13.04
C PRO A 25 4.21 10.69 -12.57
N THR A 26 3.97 10.41 -11.30
CA THR A 26 4.10 9.06 -10.71
C THR A 26 2.88 8.17 -10.93
N GLY A 27 1.83 8.65 -11.60
CA GLY A 27 0.58 7.90 -11.81
C GLY A 27 -0.36 7.86 -10.60
N HIS A 28 -0.02 8.59 -9.51
CA HIS A 28 -0.85 8.68 -8.31
C HIS A 28 -1.75 9.91 -8.36
N PHE A 29 -2.86 9.86 -7.65
CA PHE A 29 -3.77 10.99 -7.52
C PHE A 29 -3.31 11.94 -6.42
N THR A 30 -3.37 13.24 -6.66
CA THR A 30 -3.28 14.23 -5.58
C THR A 30 -4.56 14.18 -4.76
N PRO A 31 -4.49 14.00 -3.43
CA PRO A 31 -5.66 14.00 -2.57
C PRO A 31 -6.46 15.30 -2.69
N ARG A 32 -7.79 15.18 -2.83
CA ARG A 32 -8.72 16.31 -2.92
C ARG A 32 -9.48 16.42 -1.61
N ASN A 33 -8.90 17.05 -0.60
CA ASN A 33 -9.43 17.08 0.76
C ASN A 33 -10.87 17.67 0.82
N GLU A 34 -11.18 18.70 0.03
CA GLU A 34 -12.53 19.27 -0.05
C GLU A 34 -13.56 18.28 -0.63
N TRP A 35 -13.15 17.48 -1.62
CA TRP A 35 -14.01 16.43 -2.17
C TRP A 35 -14.18 15.31 -1.15
N LEU A 36 -13.13 14.85 -0.48
CA LEU A 36 -13.21 13.81 0.55
C LEU A 36 -14.11 14.22 1.72
N ALA A 37 -14.08 15.49 2.13
CA ALA A 37 -14.89 16.03 3.22
C ALA A 37 -16.41 16.05 2.92
N ARG A 38 -16.83 15.85 1.67
CA ARG A 38 -18.26 15.83 1.28
C ARG A 38 -18.95 14.52 1.67
N HIS A 39 -18.19 13.49 2.03
CA HIS A 39 -18.74 12.22 2.50
C HIS A 39 -18.02 11.75 3.76
N VAL A 40 -18.74 11.75 4.86
CA VAL A 40 -18.25 11.31 6.18
C VAL A 40 -19.17 10.21 6.69
N GLU A 41 -18.61 9.17 7.27
CA GLU A 41 -19.34 8.07 7.91
C GLU A 41 -18.91 7.94 9.38
N GLU A 42 -19.73 7.33 10.20
CA GLU A 42 -19.27 6.86 11.50
C GLU A 42 -18.42 5.61 11.38
N ALA A 43 -17.44 5.45 12.27
CA ALA A 43 -16.56 4.27 12.24
C ALA A 43 -17.35 3.02 12.65
N ILE A 44 -17.36 2.01 11.80
CA ILE A 44 -17.90 0.67 12.09
C ILE A 44 -16.96 -0.02 13.08
N GLU A 45 -17.49 -0.68 14.13
CA GLU A 45 -16.68 -1.35 15.16
C GLU A 45 -15.48 -0.50 15.62
N PRO A 46 -15.71 0.70 16.17
CA PRO A 46 -14.65 1.67 16.47
C PRO A 46 -13.63 1.17 17.50
N ALA A 47 -13.98 0.17 18.31
CA ALA A 47 -13.09 -0.41 19.30
C ALA A 47 -12.16 -1.50 18.75
N LEU A 48 -12.41 -2.04 17.53
CA LEU A 48 -11.57 -3.08 16.92
C LEU A 48 -10.16 -2.55 16.68
N PRO A 49 -9.11 -3.16 17.29
CA PRO A 49 -7.73 -2.71 17.08
C PRO A 49 -7.29 -2.88 15.63
N ILE A 50 -6.61 -1.88 15.11
CA ILE A 50 -6.03 -1.86 13.77
C ILE A 50 -4.53 -1.63 13.89
N VAL A 51 -3.76 -2.44 13.18
CA VAL A 51 -2.39 -2.16 12.78
C VAL A 51 -2.41 -1.90 11.29
N ASP A 52 -2.13 -0.67 10.87
CA ASP A 52 -2.03 -0.33 9.45
C ASP A 52 -0.63 -0.66 8.91
N PRO A 53 -0.47 -1.76 8.15
CA PRO A 53 0.85 -2.24 7.75
C PRO A 53 1.40 -1.60 6.47
N HIS A 54 0.81 -0.48 6.00
CA HIS A 54 1.27 0.16 4.79
C HIS A 54 0.83 1.62 4.67
N HIS A 55 1.71 2.52 5.03
CA HIS A 55 1.57 3.94 4.70
C HIS A 55 2.92 4.53 4.28
N HIS A 56 2.86 5.69 3.67
CA HIS A 56 4.04 6.48 3.28
C HIS A 56 4.00 7.85 3.95
N LEU A 57 5.17 8.48 4.04
CA LEU A 57 5.30 9.89 4.46
C LEU A 57 6.07 10.62 3.36
N VAL A 58 5.48 11.68 2.82
CA VAL A 58 6.04 12.36 1.65
C VAL A 58 5.71 13.85 1.66
N GLU A 59 6.62 14.64 1.14
CA GLU A 59 6.39 16.03 0.79
C GLU A 59 7.05 16.32 -0.56
N ARG A 60 6.24 16.47 -1.60
CA ARG A 60 6.68 16.71 -2.98
C ARG A 60 5.69 17.61 -3.71
N PRO A 61 6.15 18.44 -4.65
CA PRO A 61 5.26 19.29 -5.44
C PRO A 61 4.16 18.50 -6.16
N GLU A 62 4.46 17.28 -6.64
CA GLU A 62 3.56 16.48 -7.46
C GLU A 62 2.50 15.73 -6.65
N THR A 63 2.80 15.38 -5.41
CA THR A 63 1.91 14.56 -4.55
C THR A 63 1.35 15.33 -3.36
N GLY A 64 1.88 16.54 -3.11
CA GLY A 64 1.56 17.33 -1.94
C GLY A 64 2.29 16.84 -0.69
N ARG A 65 1.83 17.31 0.47
CA ARG A 65 2.36 16.96 1.78
C ARG A 65 1.48 15.92 2.45
N TYR A 66 2.12 14.87 2.95
CA TYR A 66 1.52 13.88 3.84
C TYR A 66 2.60 13.42 4.82
N LEU A 67 2.68 14.07 5.96
CA LEU A 67 3.65 13.79 7.02
C LEU A 67 2.91 13.38 8.31
N LEU A 68 3.54 13.55 9.46
CA LEU A 68 2.99 13.09 10.74
C LEU A 68 1.61 13.69 11.04
N ASP A 69 1.42 14.98 10.79
CA ASP A 69 0.15 15.66 11.12
C ASP A 69 -1.02 15.14 10.27
N GLU A 70 -0.80 14.95 8.97
CA GLU A 70 -1.80 14.41 8.06
C GLU A 70 -2.11 12.93 8.37
N LEU A 71 -1.07 12.14 8.67
CA LEU A 71 -1.26 10.75 9.09
C LEU A 71 -2.05 10.65 10.39
N LEU A 72 -1.78 11.51 11.37
CA LEU A 72 -2.50 11.53 12.64
C LEU A 72 -3.95 11.97 12.48
N ALA A 73 -4.22 12.90 11.55
CA ALA A 73 -5.59 13.28 11.22
C ALA A 73 -6.37 12.08 10.64
N ASP A 74 -5.74 11.29 9.76
CA ASP A 74 -6.34 10.10 9.17
C ASP A 74 -6.50 8.98 10.22
N THR A 75 -5.47 8.61 10.95
CA THR A 75 -5.53 7.55 11.97
C THR A 75 -6.44 7.90 13.15
N GLY A 76 -6.64 9.19 13.40
CA GLY A 76 -7.57 9.73 14.42
C GLY A 76 -9.03 9.85 13.94
N SER A 77 -9.37 9.43 12.73
CA SER A 77 -10.70 9.63 12.11
C SER A 77 -11.82 8.72 12.65
N GLY A 78 -11.65 8.13 13.83
CA GLY A 78 -12.69 7.38 14.55
C GLY A 78 -12.43 5.87 14.67
N HIS A 79 -11.43 5.32 14.00
CA HIS A 79 -11.00 3.95 14.17
C HIS A 79 -9.92 3.81 15.27
N ASN A 80 -9.78 2.62 15.84
CA ASN A 80 -8.76 2.33 16.87
C ASN A 80 -7.45 1.86 16.18
N VAL A 81 -6.75 2.78 15.53
CA VAL A 81 -5.44 2.51 14.93
C VAL A 81 -4.38 2.52 16.04
N THR A 82 -3.87 1.35 16.39
CA THR A 82 -2.91 1.16 17.48
C THR A 82 -1.46 1.31 17.06
N ALA A 83 -1.14 0.93 15.83
CA ALA A 83 0.20 1.04 15.26
C ALA A 83 0.16 1.17 13.74
N THR A 84 1.25 1.66 13.16
CA THR A 84 1.44 1.73 11.71
C THR A 84 2.81 1.19 11.30
N VAL A 85 2.93 0.71 10.05
CA VAL A 85 4.20 0.35 9.41
C VAL A 85 4.47 1.30 8.25
N TYR A 86 5.61 1.96 8.30
CA TYR A 86 6.09 2.81 7.22
C TYR A 86 6.71 1.97 6.11
N LEU A 87 6.34 2.25 4.86
CA LEU A 87 6.98 1.69 3.68
C LEU A 87 7.70 2.77 2.88
N GLU A 88 8.87 2.40 2.37
CA GLU A 88 9.68 3.26 1.51
C GLU A 88 8.87 3.85 0.35
N TRP A 89 9.20 5.09 -0.01
CA TRP A 89 8.63 5.74 -1.19
C TRP A 89 9.60 6.75 -1.83
N LEU A 90 10.89 6.42 -1.85
CA LEU A 90 11.96 7.26 -2.40
C LEU A 90 11.99 8.64 -1.75
N SER A 91 11.71 8.72 -0.46
CA SER A 91 11.54 9.96 0.29
C SER A 91 12.74 10.19 1.21
N MET A 92 13.13 11.45 1.40
CA MET A 92 14.13 11.82 2.41
C MET A 92 15.48 11.06 2.30
N TYR A 93 15.89 10.73 1.08
CA TYR A 93 17.21 10.12 0.84
C TYR A 93 18.32 11.09 1.23
N ARG A 94 19.43 10.57 1.73
CA ARG A 94 20.62 11.39 2.00
C ARG A 94 21.06 12.11 0.73
N ALA A 95 21.32 13.40 0.83
CA ALA A 95 21.78 14.21 -0.30
C ALA A 95 23.20 13.78 -0.73
N ASP A 96 24.03 13.41 0.23
CA ASP A 96 25.44 13.11 0.07
C ASP A 96 25.80 11.65 0.38
N GLY A 97 27.04 11.27 0.11
CA GLY A 97 27.58 9.96 0.38
C GLY A 97 27.39 8.95 -0.77
N PRO A 98 27.82 7.71 -0.57
CA PRO A 98 27.70 6.64 -1.57
C PRO A 98 26.24 6.43 -1.99
N ALA A 99 26.00 6.35 -3.30
CA ALA A 99 24.64 6.24 -3.85
C ALA A 99 23.83 5.08 -3.26
N ALA A 100 24.49 3.95 -3.01
CA ALA A 100 23.85 2.77 -2.42
C ALA A 100 23.36 2.99 -0.98
N LEU A 101 23.97 3.93 -0.23
CA LEU A 101 23.61 4.25 1.16
C LEU A 101 22.64 5.44 1.29
N ARG A 102 22.30 6.12 0.21
CA ARG A 102 21.35 7.25 0.27
C ARG A 102 19.95 6.85 0.78
N PRO A 103 19.41 5.67 0.44
CA PRO A 103 18.11 5.23 0.96
C PRO A 103 18.04 5.13 2.49
N VAL A 104 19.17 4.92 3.17
CA VAL A 104 19.24 4.89 4.65
C VAL A 104 18.63 6.16 5.28
N GLY A 105 18.73 7.32 4.60
CA GLY A 105 18.10 8.56 5.05
C GLY A 105 16.58 8.47 5.22
N GLU A 106 15.92 7.67 4.42
CA GLU A 106 14.48 7.43 4.55
C GLU A 106 14.14 6.65 5.83
N VAL A 107 14.98 5.67 6.21
CA VAL A 107 14.84 4.92 7.47
C VAL A 107 15.13 5.82 8.67
N GLU A 108 16.18 6.66 8.60
CA GLU A 108 16.49 7.67 9.63
C GLU A 108 15.31 8.61 9.86
N PHE A 109 14.73 9.11 8.79
CA PHE A 109 13.55 9.98 8.83
C PHE A 109 12.36 9.28 9.48
N ALA A 110 11.98 8.09 9.02
CA ALA A 110 10.85 7.34 9.56
C ALA A 110 11.05 6.99 11.05
N ASN A 111 12.29 6.66 11.45
CA ASN A 111 12.64 6.40 12.83
C ASN A 111 12.55 7.67 13.70
N GLY A 112 12.91 8.84 13.15
CA GLY A 112 12.70 10.14 13.79
C GLY A 112 11.22 10.46 14.02
N VAL A 113 10.36 10.20 13.03
CA VAL A 113 8.90 10.34 13.17
C VAL A 113 8.34 9.38 14.23
N ALA A 114 8.83 8.14 14.26
CA ALA A 114 8.45 7.18 15.31
C ALA A 114 8.86 7.67 16.71
N ALA A 115 10.02 8.30 16.85
CA ALA A 115 10.47 8.90 18.11
C ALA A 115 9.60 10.08 18.54
N MET A 116 9.15 10.93 17.59
CA MET A 116 8.17 11.98 17.87
C MET A 116 6.88 11.39 18.43
N ALA A 117 6.30 10.39 17.78
CA ALA A 117 5.08 9.74 18.25
C ALA A 117 5.27 9.07 19.63
N ALA A 118 6.42 8.46 19.87
CA ALA A 118 6.72 7.80 21.16
C ALA A 118 6.87 8.78 22.34
N SER A 119 6.99 10.09 22.09
CA SER A 119 7.02 11.11 23.16
C SER A 119 5.68 11.23 23.92
N GLY A 120 4.58 10.68 23.37
CA GLY A 120 3.23 10.81 23.92
C GLY A 120 2.54 12.13 23.58
N ALA A 121 3.24 13.10 22.95
CA ALA A 121 2.66 14.39 22.58
C ALA A 121 1.73 14.30 21.35
N TYR A 122 1.80 13.19 20.59
CA TYR A 122 1.12 12.99 19.31
C TYR A 122 0.00 11.93 19.37
N GLY A 123 -0.54 11.64 20.54
CA GLY A 123 -1.61 10.67 20.71
C GLY A 123 -1.11 9.26 21.09
N LYS A 124 -1.94 8.23 20.84
CA LYS A 124 -1.69 6.86 21.31
C LYS A 124 -1.19 5.91 20.23
N THR A 125 -1.34 6.27 18.97
CA THR A 125 -0.93 5.44 17.84
C THR A 125 0.59 5.32 17.80
N LYS A 126 1.11 4.11 17.80
CA LYS A 126 2.55 3.84 17.57
C LYS A 126 2.87 4.03 16.09
N VAL A 127 3.11 5.27 15.67
CA VAL A 127 3.43 5.60 14.28
C VAL A 127 4.79 5.03 13.91
N CYS A 128 4.92 4.45 12.69
CA CYS A 128 6.14 3.82 12.20
C CYS A 128 6.71 2.78 13.20
N ALA A 129 5.83 1.99 13.84
CA ALA A 129 6.24 0.93 14.75
C ALA A 129 7.10 -0.15 14.04
N GLY A 130 6.89 -0.33 12.73
CA GLY A 130 7.77 -1.02 11.80
C GLY A 130 8.15 -0.08 10.65
N ILE A 131 9.34 -0.30 10.10
CA ILE A 131 9.88 0.45 8.95
C ILE A 131 10.37 -0.55 7.92
N VAL A 132 9.89 -0.40 6.69
CA VAL A 132 10.33 -1.15 5.51
C VAL A 132 11.02 -0.16 4.59
N GLY A 133 12.32 -0.32 4.40
CA GLY A 133 13.17 0.56 3.59
C GLY A 133 13.38 0.04 2.18
N TYR A 134 14.43 0.53 1.53
CA TYR A 134 14.85 0.12 0.18
C TYR A 134 16.34 -0.14 0.12
N ALA A 135 16.72 -1.30 -0.39
CA ALA A 135 18.09 -1.60 -0.78
C ALA A 135 18.11 -2.19 -2.19
N ASP A 136 19.10 -1.81 -3.01
CA ASP A 136 19.20 -2.34 -4.37
C ASP A 136 19.75 -3.75 -4.37
N LEU A 137 18.89 -4.74 -4.47
CA LEU A 137 19.25 -6.15 -4.53
C LEU A 137 20.11 -6.52 -5.75
N ALA A 138 20.12 -5.70 -6.81
CA ALA A 138 20.98 -5.91 -7.96
C ALA A 138 22.48 -5.70 -7.66
N LEU A 139 22.82 -5.14 -6.48
CA LEU A 139 24.19 -5.13 -5.97
C LEU A 139 24.72 -6.54 -5.62
N GLY A 140 23.85 -7.56 -5.60
CA GLY A 140 24.23 -8.90 -5.17
C GLY A 140 24.68 -8.93 -3.72
N ALA A 141 25.75 -9.67 -3.41
CA ALA A 141 26.30 -9.75 -2.04
C ALA A 141 26.72 -8.38 -1.46
N ALA A 142 27.04 -7.40 -2.30
CA ALA A 142 27.44 -6.06 -1.87
C ALA A 142 26.27 -5.23 -1.29
N VAL A 143 25.03 -5.73 -1.30
CA VAL A 143 23.89 -5.09 -0.63
C VAL A 143 23.96 -5.20 0.92
N GLU A 144 24.70 -6.17 1.44
CA GLU A 144 24.74 -6.45 2.88
C GLU A 144 25.12 -5.23 3.74
N PRO A 145 26.15 -4.43 3.44
CA PRO A 145 26.46 -3.21 4.17
C PRO A 145 25.33 -2.17 4.18
N VAL A 146 24.52 -2.12 3.12
CA VAL A 146 23.35 -1.21 3.04
C VAL A 146 22.28 -1.69 4.03
N LEU A 147 21.96 -2.99 4.03
CA LEU A 147 20.98 -3.59 4.93
C LEU A 147 21.40 -3.44 6.41
N VAL A 148 22.69 -3.59 6.70
CA VAL A 148 23.24 -3.34 8.03
C VAL A 148 23.05 -1.89 8.45
N ALA A 149 23.37 -0.93 7.58
CA ALA A 149 23.18 0.50 7.86
C ALA A 149 21.69 0.86 8.09
N GLU A 150 20.75 0.22 7.38
CA GLU A 150 19.31 0.39 7.60
C GLU A 150 18.83 -0.20 8.93
N ILE A 151 19.35 -1.38 9.33
CA ILE A 151 19.09 -1.97 10.65
C ILE A 151 19.51 -0.99 11.75
N GLU A 152 20.71 -0.43 11.66
CA GLU A 152 21.25 0.53 12.63
C GLU A 152 20.45 1.84 12.64
N ALA A 153 20.11 2.39 11.46
CA ALA A 153 19.28 3.56 11.32
C ALA A 153 17.87 3.39 11.93
N GLY A 154 17.30 2.20 11.85
CA GLY A 154 16.05 1.82 12.52
C GLY A 154 16.19 1.55 14.03
N GLY A 155 17.36 1.77 14.61
CA GLY A 155 17.64 1.53 16.03
C GLY A 155 17.77 0.05 16.40
N GLY A 156 18.00 -0.82 15.42
CA GLY A 156 18.18 -2.26 15.59
C GLY A 156 19.63 -2.68 15.77
N LYS A 157 19.82 -3.97 15.99
CA LYS A 157 21.13 -4.63 16.09
C LYS A 157 21.19 -5.79 15.12
N VAL A 158 22.29 -5.91 14.39
CA VAL A 158 22.55 -7.06 13.53
C VAL A 158 22.56 -8.35 14.36
N GLY A 159 21.89 -9.38 13.88
CA GLY A 159 21.72 -10.65 14.60
C GLY A 159 20.56 -10.68 15.62
N ASP A 160 19.83 -9.57 15.79
CA ASP A 160 18.61 -9.50 16.60
C ASP A 160 17.44 -8.93 15.77
N PRO A 161 16.75 -9.77 14.97
CA PRO A 161 15.66 -9.33 14.10
C PRO A 161 14.46 -8.74 14.84
N GLY A 162 14.37 -8.95 16.16
CA GLY A 162 13.35 -8.36 17.04
C GLY A 162 13.67 -6.93 17.45
N SER A 163 14.93 -6.52 17.42
CA SER A 163 15.38 -5.19 17.84
C SER A 163 15.07 -4.13 16.79
N GLY A 164 14.89 -2.88 17.26
CA GLY A 164 14.66 -1.73 16.42
C GLY A 164 13.35 -1.78 15.61
N ARG A 165 13.16 -0.77 14.77
CA ARG A 165 11.95 -0.61 13.93
C ARG A 165 12.14 -1.05 12.49
N PHE A 166 13.36 -1.17 11.99
CA PHE A 166 13.62 -1.68 10.64
C PHE A 166 13.30 -3.18 10.57
N LYS A 167 12.39 -3.58 9.66
CA LYS A 167 11.87 -4.95 9.59
C LYS A 167 12.23 -5.66 8.30
N GLY A 168 12.50 -4.92 7.24
CA GLY A 168 12.77 -5.46 5.92
C GLY A 168 12.85 -4.39 4.86
N ILE A 169 12.82 -4.82 3.62
CA ILE A 169 12.83 -3.93 2.46
C ILE A 169 11.63 -4.18 1.55
N ARG A 170 11.22 -3.14 0.84
CA ARG A 170 10.35 -3.28 -0.34
C ARG A 170 11.20 -3.19 -1.61
N TYR A 171 10.98 -4.10 -2.54
CA TYR A 171 11.58 -4.03 -3.86
C TYR A 171 10.48 -4.06 -4.91
N ILE A 172 10.23 -2.89 -5.50
CA ILE A 172 9.18 -2.74 -6.52
C ILE A 172 9.65 -3.42 -7.79
N SER A 173 9.02 -4.53 -8.16
CA SER A 173 9.25 -5.24 -9.41
C SER A 173 8.13 -5.04 -10.43
N ALA A 174 7.05 -4.35 -10.01
CA ALA A 174 5.90 -4.08 -10.87
C ALA A 174 6.33 -3.44 -12.19
N THR A 175 6.13 -4.13 -13.30
CA THR A 175 6.40 -3.65 -14.66
C THR A 175 5.41 -4.23 -15.65
N HIS A 176 5.09 -3.46 -16.68
CA HIS A 176 4.20 -3.88 -17.77
C HIS A 176 4.46 -3.02 -19.00
N PRO A 177 4.42 -3.56 -20.24
CA PRO A 177 4.62 -2.77 -21.46
C PRO A 177 3.72 -1.55 -21.60
N ASP A 178 2.46 -1.64 -21.13
CA ASP A 178 1.49 -0.54 -21.16
C ASP A 178 1.61 0.42 -19.96
N GLN A 179 2.58 0.24 -19.08
CA GLN A 179 2.70 1.00 -17.83
C GLN A 179 2.78 2.52 -18.05
N ALA A 180 3.44 2.95 -19.12
CA ALA A 180 3.50 4.36 -19.49
C ALA A 180 2.12 4.98 -19.77
N ALA A 181 1.12 4.17 -20.18
CA ALA A 181 -0.23 4.65 -20.47
C ALA A 181 -1.01 5.04 -19.20
N TRP A 182 -0.67 4.49 -18.04
CA TRP A 182 -1.29 4.84 -16.76
C TRP A 182 -0.37 5.57 -15.78
N GLY A 183 0.80 6.05 -16.28
CA GLY A 183 1.65 6.98 -15.54
C GLY A 183 2.44 6.35 -14.40
N ALA A 184 3.33 5.43 -14.70
CA ALA A 184 4.24 4.91 -13.68
C ALA A 184 5.53 5.73 -13.64
N ALA A 185 5.97 6.06 -12.44
CA ALA A 185 7.19 6.83 -12.22
C ALA A 185 8.46 6.04 -12.53
N ILE A 186 8.45 4.73 -12.37
CA ILE A 186 9.63 3.89 -12.46
C ILE A 186 9.30 2.65 -13.29
N LEU A 187 9.92 2.57 -14.47
CA LEU A 187 9.90 1.34 -15.27
C LEU A 187 10.97 0.39 -14.75
N ARG A 188 10.58 -0.84 -14.47
CA ARG A 188 11.49 -1.91 -14.06
C ARG A 188 11.66 -2.92 -15.19
N PRO A 189 12.81 -3.59 -15.29
CA PRO A 189 12.98 -4.66 -16.27
C PRO A 189 12.07 -5.84 -15.95
N GLU A 190 11.56 -6.51 -17.00
CA GLU A 190 10.87 -7.80 -16.84
C GLU A 190 11.84 -8.85 -16.29
N GLY A 191 11.33 -9.82 -15.54
CA GLY A 191 12.13 -10.90 -14.97
C GLY A 191 13.14 -10.46 -13.90
N MET A 192 12.90 -9.32 -13.26
CA MET A 192 13.84 -8.73 -12.31
C MET A 192 14.15 -9.64 -11.11
N LEU A 193 13.14 -10.31 -10.55
CA LEU A 193 13.32 -11.21 -9.40
C LEU A 193 13.99 -12.53 -9.79
N ALA A 194 14.06 -12.87 -11.07
CA ALA A 194 14.77 -14.04 -11.59
C ALA A 194 16.27 -13.79 -11.81
N GLN A 195 16.72 -12.54 -11.82
CA GLN A 195 18.12 -12.20 -12.07
C GLN A 195 19.04 -12.75 -10.98
N ALA A 196 20.15 -13.38 -11.37
CA ALA A 196 21.11 -14.01 -10.45
C ALA A 196 21.63 -13.03 -9.39
N LYS A 197 21.95 -11.79 -9.78
CA LYS A 197 22.42 -10.75 -8.86
C LYS A 197 21.35 -10.34 -7.84
N VAL A 198 20.09 -10.21 -8.27
CA VAL A 198 18.98 -9.90 -7.37
C VAL A 198 18.77 -11.04 -6.36
N ARG A 199 18.85 -12.30 -6.80
CA ARG A 199 18.76 -13.46 -5.91
C ARG A 199 19.93 -13.60 -4.95
N GLU A 200 21.14 -13.24 -5.37
CA GLU A 200 22.32 -13.15 -4.50
C GLU A 200 22.11 -12.11 -3.39
N GLY A 201 21.59 -10.93 -3.73
CA GLY A 201 21.21 -9.90 -2.76
C GLY A 201 20.04 -10.32 -1.87
N PHE A 202 19.02 -10.96 -2.43
CA PHE A 202 17.87 -11.46 -1.70
C PHE A 202 18.25 -12.48 -0.60
N ALA A 203 19.24 -13.33 -0.87
CA ALA A 203 19.74 -14.29 0.11
C ALA A 203 20.27 -13.61 1.39
N LYS A 204 20.71 -12.34 1.33
CA LYS A 204 21.17 -11.58 2.49
C LYS A 204 20.05 -11.23 3.47
N LEU A 205 18.81 -11.15 2.99
CA LEU A 205 17.65 -10.93 3.86
C LEU A 205 17.47 -12.06 4.87
N ALA A 206 17.64 -13.32 4.42
CA ALA A 206 17.57 -14.47 5.30
C ALA A 206 18.63 -14.42 6.41
N ALA A 207 19.89 -14.12 6.05
CA ALA A 207 20.99 -14.05 6.99
C ALA A 207 20.81 -12.96 8.05
N LEU A 208 20.13 -11.86 7.70
CA LEU A 208 19.86 -10.72 8.57
C LEU A 208 18.48 -10.79 9.26
N GLY A 209 17.66 -11.81 8.97
CA GLY A 209 16.31 -11.96 9.54
C GLY A 209 15.33 -10.90 9.09
N LEU A 210 15.52 -10.36 7.87
CA LEU A 210 14.69 -9.31 7.27
C LEU A 210 13.55 -9.89 6.45
N SER A 211 12.42 -9.17 6.38
CA SER A 211 11.29 -9.47 5.52
C SER A 211 11.43 -8.78 4.16
N PHE A 212 10.61 -9.24 3.21
CA PHE A 212 10.55 -8.70 1.86
C PHE A 212 9.10 -8.32 1.51
N ASP A 213 8.86 -7.05 1.23
CA ASP A 213 7.59 -6.56 0.71
C ASP A 213 7.65 -6.53 -0.82
N ALA A 214 6.81 -7.33 -1.48
CA ALA A 214 6.80 -7.52 -2.92
C ALA A 214 5.67 -6.74 -3.57
N TRP A 215 6.00 -5.69 -4.31
CA TRP A 215 5.04 -5.02 -5.17
C TRP A 215 5.24 -5.47 -6.62
N CYS A 216 4.30 -6.23 -7.14
CA CYS A 216 4.26 -6.70 -8.53
C CYS A 216 2.83 -6.72 -9.08
N TYR A 217 2.69 -6.77 -10.41
CA TYR A 217 1.39 -6.96 -11.05
C TYR A 217 1.01 -8.44 -11.14
N HIS A 218 -0.28 -8.71 -11.34
CA HIS A 218 -0.81 -10.07 -11.46
C HIS A 218 -0.08 -10.94 -12.49
N THR A 219 0.45 -10.33 -13.54
CA THR A 219 1.23 -11.01 -14.59
C THR A 219 2.61 -11.50 -14.11
N GLN A 220 3.06 -11.05 -12.94
CA GLN A 220 4.38 -11.33 -12.36
C GLN A 220 4.32 -12.22 -11.11
N ILE A 221 3.12 -12.62 -10.66
CA ILE A 221 2.97 -13.44 -9.45
C ILE A 221 3.70 -14.78 -9.58
N ALA A 222 3.79 -15.36 -10.78
CA ALA A 222 4.54 -16.59 -11.02
C ALA A 222 6.06 -16.43 -10.73
N GLU A 223 6.64 -15.28 -11.08
CA GLU A 223 8.04 -14.95 -10.78
C GLU A 223 8.27 -14.82 -9.27
N LEU A 224 7.33 -14.18 -8.55
CA LEU A 224 7.37 -14.12 -7.09
C LEU A 224 7.22 -15.50 -6.44
N THR A 225 6.37 -16.36 -7.01
CA THR A 225 6.20 -17.75 -6.54
C THR A 225 7.49 -18.54 -6.64
N ASP A 226 8.22 -18.39 -7.75
CA ASP A 226 9.51 -19.02 -7.94
C ASP A 226 10.56 -18.51 -6.94
N LEU A 227 10.59 -17.19 -6.68
CA LEU A 227 11.45 -16.60 -5.65
C LEU A 227 11.10 -17.14 -4.26
N ALA A 228 9.81 -17.20 -3.89
CA ALA A 228 9.36 -17.67 -2.60
C ALA A 228 9.72 -19.15 -2.35
N ARG A 229 9.63 -19.98 -3.38
CA ARG A 229 10.05 -21.39 -3.34
C ARG A 229 11.56 -21.56 -3.19
N ALA A 230 12.34 -20.69 -3.84
CA ALA A 230 13.80 -20.70 -3.78
C ALA A 230 14.34 -20.25 -2.41
N PHE A 231 13.60 -19.39 -1.68
CA PHE A 231 14.01 -18.83 -0.40
C PHE A 231 12.93 -18.99 0.69
N PRO A 232 12.57 -20.21 1.07
CA PRO A 232 11.47 -20.48 2.01
C PRO A 232 11.70 -19.93 3.42
N GLN A 233 12.93 -19.56 3.77
CA GLN A 233 13.30 -18.97 5.04
C GLN A 233 13.09 -17.45 5.12
N VAL A 234 12.84 -16.76 3.99
CA VAL A 234 12.57 -15.32 3.98
C VAL A 234 11.07 -15.07 4.08
N PRO A 235 10.60 -14.34 5.10
CA PRO A 235 9.20 -13.90 5.15
C PRO A 235 8.92 -12.90 4.01
N ILE A 236 7.94 -13.21 3.18
CA ILE A 236 7.54 -12.38 2.04
C ILE A 236 6.10 -11.90 2.27
N VAL A 237 5.81 -10.64 1.97
CA VAL A 237 4.43 -10.17 1.86
C VAL A 237 4.16 -9.61 0.47
N LEU A 238 3.09 -10.08 -0.15
CA LEU A 238 2.60 -9.54 -1.43
C LEU A 238 1.75 -8.31 -1.18
N ASP A 239 2.18 -7.16 -1.67
CA ASP A 239 1.45 -5.89 -1.55
C ASP A 239 0.21 -5.86 -2.48
N HIS A 240 -0.81 -5.11 -2.04
CA HIS A 240 -1.93 -4.64 -2.87
C HIS A 240 -2.65 -5.76 -3.63
N VAL A 241 -3.00 -6.82 -2.94
CA VAL A 241 -3.67 -8.02 -3.50
C VAL A 241 -2.99 -8.59 -4.75
N GLY A 242 -1.71 -8.27 -4.99
CA GLY A 242 -0.97 -8.74 -6.17
C GLY A 242 -1.36 -8.05 -7.47
N GLY A 243 -1.83 -6.82 -7.44
CA GLY A 243 -1.94 -5.88 -8.55
C GLY A 243 -2.71 -6.35 -9.79
N PRO A 244 -3.97 -6.84 -9.70
CA PRO A 244 -4.78 -7.13 -10.89
C PRO A 244 -5.08 -5.86 -11.68
N ILE A 245 -4.52 -5.77 -12.90
CA ILE A 245 -4.60 -4.58 -13.76
C ILE A 245 -5.98 -4.52 -14.43
N GLY A 246 -6.64 -3.33 -14.35
CA GLY A 246 -7.93 -3.06 -15.01
C GLY A 246 -7.86 -2.01 -16.13
N LEU A 247 -6.66 -1.61 -16.57
CA LEU A 247 -6.42 -0.56 -17.56
C LEU A 247 -5.66 -1.09 -18.80
N GLY A 248 -5.46 -0.20 -19.76
CA GLY A 248 -4.73 -0.52 -20.99
C GLY A 248 -5.39 -1.68 -21.74
N ARG A 249 -4.63 -2.68 -22.14
CA ARG A 249 -5.14 -3.87 -22.84
C ARG A 249 -6.12 -4.73 -22.02
N TYR A 250 -6.25 -4.49 -20.72
CA TYR A 250 -7.16 -5.20 -19.81
C TYR A 250 -8.48 -4.49 -19.58
N LEU A 251 -8.66 -3.30 -20.17
CA LEU A 251 -9.93 -2.58 -20.09
C LEU A 251 -11.06 -3.43 -20.69
N GLY A 252 -12.14 -3.60 -19.91
CA GLY A 252 -13.27 -4.45 -20.29
C GLY A 252 -13.04 -5.98 -20.13
N LYS A 253 -11.86 -6.41 -19.65
CA LYS A 253 -11.51 -7.84 -19.48
C LYS A 253 -11.36 -8.24 -18.02
N ARG A 254 -12.13 -7.61 -17.14
CA ARG A 254 -12.02 -7.82 -15.69
C ARG A 254 -12.13 -9.29 -15.29
N ASP A 255 -13.07 -10.04 -15.89
CA ASP A 255 -13.29 -11.46 -15.56
C ASP A 255 -12.10 -12.34 -15.99
N GLU A 256 -11.51 -12.06 -17.17
CA GLU A 256 -10.32 -12.77 -17.64
C GLU A 256 -9.12 -12.51 -16.71
N VAL A 257 -8.91 -11.22 -16.35
CA VAL A 257 -7.84 -10.83 -15.42
C VAL A 257 -8.06 -11.47 -14.05
N PHE A 258 -9.29 -11.43 -13.54
CA PHE A 258 -9.64 -12.03 -12.25
C PHE A 258 -9.36 -13.53 -12.23
N ALA A 259 -9.74 -14.27 -13.28
CA ALA A 259 -9.51 -15.70 -13.38
C ALA A 259 -8.00 -16.04 -13.40
N ALA A 260 -7.22 -15.32 -14.21
CA ALA A 260 -5.77 -15.51 -14.31
C ALA A 260 -5.06 -15.14 -12.99
N TRP A 261 -5.40 -14.02 -12.40
CA TRP A 261 -4.90 -13.57 -11.11
C TRP A 261 -5.19 -14.57 -9.99
N ARG A 262 -6.44 -15.03 -9.89
CA ARG A 262 -6.87 -16.03 -8.89
C ARG A 262 -6.10 -17.34 -8.99
N ALA A 263 -5.83 -17.81 -10.21
CA ALA A 263 -5.03 -19.01 -10.45
C ALA A 263 -3.59 -18.85 -9.94
N SER A 264 -2.91 -17.76 -10.33
CA SER A 264 -1.55 -17.47 -9.88
C SER A 264 -1.45 -17.23 -8.37
N LEU A 265 -2.49 -16.59 -7.79
CA LEU A 265 -2.55 -16.33 -6.35
C LEU A 265 -2.64 -17.63 -5.54
N LYS A 266 -3.42 -18.60 -6.00
CA LYS A 266 -3.53 -19.93 -5.35
C LYS A 266 -2.19 -20.68 -5.33
N GLU A 267 -1.41 -20.58 -6.40
CA GLU A 267 -0.07 -21.18 -6.45
C GLU A 267 0.89 -20.49 -5.47
N LEU A 268 0.85 -19.16 -5.39
CA LEU A 268 1.66 -18.40 -4.45
C LEU A 268 1.28 -18.71 -3.00
N ALA A 269 0.00 -18.86 -2.70
CA ALA A 269 -0.51 -19.16 -1.36
C ALA A 269 -0.04 -20.52 -0.82
N ALA A 270 0.37 -21.44 -1.69
CA ALA A 270 1.01 -22.70 -1.29
C ALA A 270 2.41 -22.50 -0.67
N CYS A 271 3.04 -21.33 -0.86
CA CYS A 271 4.30 -20.97 -0.21
C CYS A 271 4.01 -20.49 1.22
N ALA A 272 4.40 -21.28 2.22
CA ALA A 272 4.10 -21.01 3.64
C ALA A 272 4.74 -19.72 4.18
N ASN A 273 5.83 -19.27 3.55
CA ASN A 273 6.55 -18.03 3.87
C ASN A 273 5.92 -16.77 3.25
N VAL A 274 4.79 -16.90 2.54
CA VAL A 274 4.14 -15.75 1.90
C VAL A 274 2.87 -15.36 2.64
N THR A 275 2.73 -14.07 2.89
CA THR A 275 1.58 -13.37 3.44
C THR A 275 1.06 -12.37 2.40
N ILE A 276 -0.15 -11.86 2.52
CA ILE A 276 -0.73 -10.90 1.56
C ILE A 276 -1.34 -9.69 2.26
N LYS A 277 -1.19 -8.51 1.65
CA LYS A 277 -1.88 -7.28 2.05
C LYS A 277 -3.17 -7.09 1.27
N LEU A 278 -4.23 -6.79 1.98
CA LEU A 278 -5.60 -6.63 1.49
C LEU A 278 -5.94 -5.14 1.37
N GLY A 279 -5.35 -4.48 0.37
CA GLY A 279 -5.56 -3.06 0.14
C GLY A 279 -4.94 -2.62 -1.18
N GLY A 280 -4.58 -1.33 -1.28
CA GLY A 280 -4.07 -0.74 -2.51
C GLY A 280 -5.11 -0.62 -3.63
N LEU A 281 -6.33 -1.05 -3.38
CA LEU A 281 -7.42 -1.14 -4.38
C LEU A 281 -7.97 0.23 -4.82
N GLY A 282 -7.57 1.31 -4.17
CA GLY A 282 -7.85 2.68 -4.58
C GLY A 282 -6.96 3.18 -5.71
N MET A 283 -5.87 2.49 -6.03
CA MET A 283 -4.95 2.90 -7.10
C MET A 283 -5.60 2.82 -8.47
N ARG A 284 -5.19 3.74 -9.35
CA ARG A 284 -5.71 3.89 -10.71
C ARG A 284 -5.65 2.60 -11.52
N MET A 285 -4.57 1.83 -11.40
CA MET A 285 -4.35 0.64 -12.23
C MET A 285 -5.42 -0.45 -12.08
N PHE A 286 -6.16 -0.47 -10.97
CA PHE A 286 -7.26 -1.41 -10.79
C PHE A 286 -8.50 -1.10 -11.65
N GLY A 287 -8.58 0.10 -12.23
CA GLY A 287 -9.65 0.49 -13.13
C GLY A 287 -11.04 0.56 -12.49
N PHE A 288 -11.13 0.86 -11.19
CA PHE A 288 -12.41 1.10 -10.51
C PHE A 288 -12.93 2.52 -10.70
N ASP A 289 -12.06 3.45 -11.07
CA ASP A 289 -12.35 4.85 -11.43
C ASP A 289 -13.19 5.62 -10.40
N VAL A 290 -13.15 5.21 -9.14
CA VAL A 290 -13.91 5.85 -8.06
C VAL A 290 -13.52 7.31 -7.84
N HIS A 291 -12.27 7.66 -8.14
CA HIS A 291 -11.75 9.03 -8.10
C HIS A 291 -12.41 9.98 -9.11
N GLN A 292 -13.07 9.46 -10.15
CA GLN A 292 -13.77 10.27 -11.17
C GLN A 292 -15.21 10.59 -10.78
N ARG A 293 -15.71 10.03 -9.68
CA ARG A 293 -17.09 10.26 -9.25
C ARG A 293 -17.30 11.73 -8.82
N PRO A 294 -18.47 12.30 -9.05
CA PRO A 294 -18.82 13.65 -8.56
C PRO A 294 -18.73 13.75 -7.05
N GLU A 295 -19.19 12.70 -6.35
CA GLU A 295 -19.13 12.55 -4.88
C GLU A 295 -18.17 11.44 -4.48
N PRO A 296 -17.51 11.54 -3.30
CA PRO A 296 -16.71 10.47 -2.79
C PRO A 296 -17.51 9.16 -2.64
N PRO A 297 -16.90 8.00 -2.85
CA PRO A 297 -17.60 6.74 -2.66
C PRO A 297 -17.91 6.51 -1.17
N SER A 298 -19.04 5.87 -0.88
CA SER A 298 -19.29 5.32 0.45
C SER A 298 -18.51 4.02 0.67
N SER A 299 -18.36 3.62 1.93
CA SER A 299 -17.76 2.34 2.29
C SER A 299 -18.51 1.14 1.71
N GLU A 300 -19.82 1.25 1.49
CA GLU A 300 -20.62 0.22 0.82
C GLU A 300 -20.23 0.05 -0.65
N VAL A 301 -20.04 1.17 -1.34
CA VAL A 301 -19.59 1.16 -2.74
C VAL A 301 -18.21 0.52 -2.85
N LEU A 302 -17.26 0.93 -2.00
CA LEU A 302 -15.91 0.36 -1.99
C LEU A 302 -15.94 -1.13 -1.62
N ALA A 303 -16.67 -1.51 -0.59
CA ALA A 303 -16.83 -2.90 -0.19
C ALA A 303 -17.41 -3.77 -1.32
N GLY A 304 -18.40 -3.26 -2.05
CA GLY A 304 -18.98 -3.96 -3.20
C GLY A 304 -17.97 -4.22 -4.33
N LEU A 305 -17.10 -3.23 -4.60
CA LEU A 305 -16.07 -3.34 -5.65
C LEU A 305 -14.92 -4.27 -5.24
N TRP A 306 -14.49 -4.23 -3.98
CA TRP A 306 -13.27 -4.88 -3.49
C TRP A 306 -13.50 -6.28 -2.94
N ARG A 307 -14.72 -6.58 -2.48
CA ARG A 307 -15.09 -7.87 -1.87
C ARG A 307 -14.61 -9.09 -2.66
N PRO A 308 -14.82 -9.22 -3.98
CA PRO A 308 -14.38 -10.41 -4.71
C PRO A 308 -12.88 -10.66 -4.60
N TYR A 309 -12.07 -9.58 -4.62
CA TYR A 309 -10.62 -9.68 -4.52
C TYR A 309 -10.18 -10.03 -3.10
N VAL A 310 -10.71 -9.32 -2.11
CA VAL A 310 -10.36 -9.52 -0.69
C VAL A 310 -10.75 -10.92 -0.22
N GLU A 311 -11.98 -11.36 -0.49
CA GLU A 311 -12.44 -12.69 -0.10
C GLU A 311 -11.63 -13.80 -0.77
N THR A 312 -11.28 -13.65 -2.07
CA THR A 312 -10.39 -14.61 -2.76
C THR A 312 -9.01 -14.69 -2.10
N CYS A 313 -8.44 -13.56 -1.67
CA CYS A 313 -7.18 -13.56 -0.94
C CYS A 313 -7.29 -14.26 0.41
N ILE A 314 -8.34 -13.97 1.18
CA ILE A 314 -8.59 -14.60 2.49
C ILE A 314 -8.83 -16.12 2.33
N GLU A 315 -9.58 -16.54 1.31
CA GLU A 315 -9.77 -17.96 1.00
C GLU A 315 -8.45 -18.68 0.68
N ALA A 316 -7.55 -18.01 -0.05
CA ALA A 316 -6.29 -18.61 -0.48
C ALA A 316 -5.24 -18.67 0.64
N PHE A 317 -5.07 -17.60 1.43
CA PHE A 317 -4.02 -17.46 2.42
C PHE A 317 -4.46 -17.78 3.86
N GLY A 318 -5.75 -17.67 4.13
CA GLY A 318 -6.30 -17.70 5.50
C GLY A 318 -6.08 -16.36 6.23
N PRO A 319 -6.83 -16.12 7.33
CA PRO A 319 -6.76 -14.87 8.09
C PRO A 319 -5.40 -14.64 8.75
N ASP A 320 -4.67 -15.70 9.07
CA ASP A 320 -3.36 -15.63 9.71
C ASP A 320 -2.20 -15.27 8.76
N ARG A 321 -2.47 -15.26 7.45
CA ARG A 321 -1.52 -14.82 6.41
C ARG A 321 -2.11 -13.75 5.50
N ALA A 322 -3.12 -13.02 5.96
CA ALA A 322 -3.71 -11.88 5.27
C ALA A 322 -3.84 -10.70 6.24
N MET A 323 -3.60 -9.47 5.79
CA MET A 323 -3.70 -8.27 6.62
C MET A 323 -4.25 -7.10 5.79
N PHE A 324 -5.23 -6.37 6.33
CA PHE A 324 -5.73 -5.14 5.70
C PHE A 324 -4.68 -4.03 5.79
N GLU A 325 -4.60 -3.19 4.75
CA GLU A 325 -3.70 -2.05 4.65
C GLU A 325 -4.41 -0.81 4.09
N SER A 326 -3.97 0.39 4.45
CA SER A 326 -4.53 1.63 3.88
C SER A 326 -3.88 2.04 2.56
N ASN A 327 -2.59 1.85 2.41
CA ASN A 327 -1.77 2.39 1.31
C ASN A 327 -1.85 3.93 1.21
N PHE A 328 -1.98 4.64 2.34
CA PHE A 328 -2.10 6.10 2.35
C PHE A 328 -0.72 6.78 2.30
N PRO A 329 -0.60 7.92 1.59
CA PRO A 329 -1.65 8.70 0.92
C PRO A 329 -1.96 8.26 -0.52
N VAL A 330 -1.37 7.20 -1.04
CA VAL A 330 -1.55 6.77 -2.45
C VAL A 330 -3.02 6.55 -2.77
N ASP A 331 -3.73 5.84 -1.92
CA ASP A 331 -5.16 5.52 -2.08
C ASP A 331 -6.10 6.66 -1.65
N LYS A 332 -5.60 7.70 -0.98
CA LYS A 332 -6.39 8.84 -0.51
C LYS A 332 -7.06 9.61 -1.65
N GLY A 333 -6.56 9.48 -2.87
CA GLY A 333 -7.22 10.02 -4.06
C GLY A 333 -8.58 9.38 -4.38
N SER A 334 -8.86 8.19 -3.85
CA SER A 334 -10.06 7.39 -4.12
C SER A 334 -11.06 7.34 -2.97
N GLY A 335 -10.70 7.81 -1.77
CA GLY A 335 -11.60 7.84 -0.61
C GLY A 335 -10.88 8.24 0.68
N SER A 336 -11.63 8.58 1.73
CA SER A 336 -11.06 8.91 3.02
C SER A 336 -10.60 7.66 3.78
N TYR A 337 -9.66 7.83 4.70
CA TYR A 337 -9.13 6.77 5.56
C TYR A 337 -10.25 6.05 6.32
N GLN A 338 -11.18 6.82 6.90
CA GLN A 338 -12.32 6.30 7.61
C GLN A 338 -13.22 5.41 6.73
N VAL A 339 -13.49 5.84 5.50
CA VAL A 339 -14.32 5.10 4.55
C VAL A 339 -13.63 3.81 4.10
N PHE A 340 -12.32 3.81 3.93
CA PHE A 340 -11.55 2.61 3.59
C PHE A 340 -11.65 1.55 4.67
N TRP A 341 -11.39 1.91 5.93
CA TRP A 341 -11.48 0.96 7.03
C TRP A 341 -12.92 0.48 7.27
N ASN A 342 -13.92 1.32 7.05
CA ASN A 342 -15.32 0.90 7.05
C ASN A 342 -15.59 -0.11 5.93
N ALA A 343 -15.05 0.09 4.71
CA ALA A 343 -15.20 -0.86 3.62
C ALA A 343 -14.60 -2.24 3.96
N PHE A 344 -13.41 -2.28 4.55
CA PHE A 344 -12.79 -3.51 5.01
C PHE A 344 -13.60 -4.20 6.11
N LYS A 345 -14.13 -3.45 7.07
CA LYS A 345 -15.00 -3.97 8.12
C LYS A 345 -16.33 -4.52 7.57
N ARG A 346 -16.89 -3.89 6.53
CA ARG A 346 -18.07 -4.42 5.81
C ARG A 346 -17.76 -5.72 5.07
N ILE A 347 -16.58 -5.85 4.46
CA ILE A 347 -16.14 -7.09 3.82
C ILE A 347 -15.99 -8.20 4.86
N ALA A 348 -15.36 -7.89 6.00
CA ALA A 348 -15.09 -8.83 7.07
C ALA A 348 -16.28 -9.02 8.03
N ALA A 349 -17.49 -8.53 7.73
CA ALA A 349 -18.61 -8.53 8.66
C ALA A 349 -19.01 -9.95 9.12
N GLY A 350 -18.87 -10.96 8.24
CA GLY A 350 -19.15 -12.37 8.53
C GLY A 350 -18.02 -13.14 9.22
N ALA A 351 -16.85 -12.53 9.38
CA ALA A 351 -15.71 -13.16 10.03
C ALA A 351 -15.91 -13.25 11.55
N SER A 352 -15.39 -14.30 12.16
CA SER A 352 -15.36 -14.45 13.62
C SER A 352 -14.49 -13.38 14.27
N ALA A 353 -14.63 -13.19 15.60
CA ALA A 353 -13.82 -12.23 16.35
C ALA A 353 -12.32 -12.53 16.25
N SER A 354 -11.91 -13.80 16.23
CA SER A 354 -10.51 -14.21 16.07
C SER A 354 -9.97 -13.92 14.66
N GLU A 355 -10.76 -14.17 13.62
CA GLU A 355 -10.37 -13.82 12.24
C GLU A 355 -10.27 -12.32 12.04
N LYS A 356 -11.22 -11.53 12.56
CA LYS A 356 -11.11 -10.07 12.54
C LYS A 356 -9.85 -9.59 13.28
N ALA A 357 -9.58 -10.14 14.47
CA ALA A 357 -8.35 -9.79 15.20
C ALA A 357 -7.08 -10.11 14.42
N ALA A 358 -7.05 -11.23 13.68
CA ALA A 358 -5.93 -11.57 12.80
C ALA A 358 -5.82 -10.59 11.63
N LEU A 359 -6.88 -10.40 10.86
CA LEU A 359 -6.91 -9.58 9.64
C LEU A 359 -6.61 -8.10 9.88
N PHE A 360 -7.09 -7.52 10.99
CA PHE A 360 -6.97 -6.09 11.27
C PHE A 360 -5.72 -5.71 12.08
N ALA A 361 -5.11 -6.66 12.81
CA ALA A 361 -3.95 -6.34 13.64
C ALA A 361 -2.96 -7.50 13.79
N GLY A 362 -3.42 -8.69 14.12
CA GLY A 362 -2.58 -9.80 14.57
C GLY A 362 -1.58 -10.26 13.54
N THR A 363 -1.98 -10.40 12.28
CA THR A 363 -1.10 -10.84 11.19
C THR A 363 0.00 -9.82 10.92
N ALA A 364 -0.32 -8.52 10.85
CA ALA A 364 0.66 -7.45 10.69
C ALA A 364 1.65 -7.42 11.87
N THR A 365 1.13 -7.54 13.10
CA THR A 365 1.95 -7.57 14.32
C THR A 365 2.96 -8.72 14.30
N ARG A 366 2.52 -9.92 13.93
CA ARG A 366 3.40 -11.10 13.82
C ARG A 366 4.42 -10.95 12.70
N PHE A 367 3.95 -10.59 11.50
CA PHE A 367 4.81 -10.50 10.31
C PHE A 367 5.94 -9.49 10.50
N TYR A 368 5.61 -8.29 10.96
CA TYR A 368 6.59 -7.23 11.19
C TYR A 368 7.20 -7.24 12.60
N ARG A 369 6.89 -8.24 13.43
CA ARG A 369 7.44 -8.36 14.81
C ARG A 369 7.31 -7.06 15.60
N LEU A 370 6.08 -6.50 15.61
CA LEU A 370 5.78 -5.26 16.33
C LEU A 370 5.61 -5.55 17.81
N GLY A 371 6.40 -4.89 18.63
CA GLY A 371 6.39 -5.02 20.10
C GLY A 371 5.40 -4.07 20.79
#